data_9cbbb596244c2762de410cff6cc5a7a0
#
_entry.id   9cbbb596244c2762de410cff6cc5a7a0
#
_cell.length_a   1.000
_cell.length_b   1.000
_cell.length_c   1.000
_cell.angle_alpha   90.00
_cell.angle_beta   90.00
_cell.angle_gamma   90.00
#
_symmetry.space_group_name_H-M   'P 1'
#
loop_
_entity.id
_entity.type
_entity.pdbx_description
1 polymer ?
#
loop_
_entity_poly.entity_id
_entity_poly.type
_entity_poly.pdbx_seq_one_letter_code
_entity_poly.pdbx_strand_id
1 'polypeptide(L)'
;MYKRQEVSGTIDEVYRHCNTKLCTVHFVSSKSAKKRVTKLGEHPGRIFVLGSPELDAHKARNSISLNEVLNYYDIEWDNYGIFIFHSVTSELESLKKEIQFCCDALKKTKKNFVVIAPNNDPGCEIIFKTIGKLPKSNFKQIPSMRFAYFSTLLKHSKVIIGNSLSLIHI
;
A
#
# COMPACT_ATOMS: atom_id res chain seq x y z
N MET A 1 0.58 -10.24 9.63
CA MET A 1 -0.21 -9.02 9.61
C MET A 1 -0.29 -8.55 11.04
N TYR A 2 -0.05 -7.46 11.53
CA TYR A 2 1.10 -6.63 11.54
C TYR A 2 0.93 -5.69 12.71
N LYS A 3 2.06 -5.31 13.34
CA LYS A 3 2.07 -4.36 14.47
C LYS A 3 1.06 -3.21 14.30
N ARG A 4 0.90 -2.68 13.10
CA ARG A 4 -0.02 -1.59 12.80
C ARG A 4 -1.49 -1.95 12.94
N GLN A 5 -1.85 -3.18 12.65
CA GLN A 5 -3.23 -3.61 12.81
C GLN A 5 -3.61 -3.86 14.27
N GLU A 6 -2.66 -3.84 15.16
CA GLU A 6 -2.89 -4.03 16.59
C GLU A 6 -2.93 -2.71 17.37
N VAL A 7 -2.51 -1.60 16.77
CA VAL A 7 -2.30 -0.32 17.48
C VAL A 7 -2.80 0.88 16.66
N SER A 8 -3.64 0.67 15.66
CA SER A 8 -4.02 1.78 14.78
C SER A 8 -5.00 2.77 15.41
N GLY A 9 -5.72 2.40 16.47
CA GLY A 9 -6.78 3.23 17.05
C GLY A 9 -7.91 3.56 16.07
N THR A 10 -7.94 2.90 14.90
CA THR A 10 -8.94 3.12 13.87
C THR A 10 -10.10 2.12 14.01
N ILE A 11 -11.23 2.45 13.39
CA ILE A 11 -12.40 1.57 13.33
C ILE A 11 -12.08 0.18 12.74
N ASP A 12 -11.10 0.11 11.86
CA ASP A 12 -10.63 -1.16 11.25
C ASP A 12 -10.08 -2.13 12.29
N GLU A 13 -9.47 -1.63 13.35
CA GLU A 13 -9.00 -2.48 14.44
C GLU A 13 -10.17 -3.13 15.18
N VAL A 14 -11.21 -2.36 15.47
CA VAL A 14 -12.43 -2.86 16.08
C VAL A 14 -13.06 -3.95 15.21
N TYR A 15 -13.23 -3.71 13.91
CA TYR A 15 -13.78 -4.71 12.99
C TYR A 15 -12.94 -5.98 12.91
N ARG A 16 -11.62 -5.88 12.94
CA ARG A 16 -10.75 -7.07 12.94
C ARG A 16 -10.89 -7.89 14.21
N HIS A 17 -11.00 -7.24 15.37
CA HIS A 17 -11.23 -7.94 16.62
C HIS A 17 -12.61 -8.61 16.64
N CYS A 18 -13.66 -7.92 16.18
CA CYS A 18 -14.98 -8.50 16.01
C CYS A 18 -14.94 -9.73 15.08
N ASN A 19 -14.35 -9.60 13.91
CA ASN A 19 -14.22 -10.70 12.96
C ASN A 19 -13.45 -11.89 13.56
N THR A 20 -12.39 -11.64 14.32
CA THR A 20 -11.64 -12.70 15.01
C THR A 20 -12.55 -13.45 15.98
N LYS A 21 -13.44 -12.76 16.69
CA LYS A 21 -14.36 -13.39 17.65
C LYS A 21 -15.55 -14.10 17.00
N LEU A 22 -15.99 -13.64 15.84
CA LEU A 22 -17.10 -14.23 15.12
C LEU A 22 -16.71 -15.44 14.26
N CYS A 23 -15.43 -15.58 13.93
CA CYS A 23 -14.94 -16.66 13.08
C CYS A 23 -14.57 -17.91 13.90
N THR A 24 -14.90 -19.08 13.37
CA THR A 24 -14.56 -20.38 13.99
C THR A 24 -13.14 -20.84 13.64
N VAL A 25 -12.62 -20.43 12.48
CA VAL A 25 -11.32 -20.83 11.94
C VAL A 25 -10.54 -19.59 11.51
N HIS A 26 -9.23 -19.57 11.79
CA HIS A 26 -8.38 -18.44 11.51
C HIS A 26 -7.21 -18.83 10.61
N PHE A 27 -7.05 -18.12 9.52
CA PHE A 27 -5.89 -18.21 8.64
C PHE A 27 -4.99 -16.99 8.87
N VAL A 28 -3.73 -17.25 9.20
CA VAL A 28 -2.78 -16.18 9.57
C VAL A 28 -1.51 -16.28 8.75
N SER A 29 -0.85 -15.13 8.57
CA SER A 29 0.34 -15.03 7.72
C SER A 29 1.63 -15.52 8.37
N SER A 30 1.69 -15.64 9.70
CA SER A 30 2.93 -16.00 10.39
C SER A 30 2.69 -16.69 11.72
N LYS A 31 3.73 -17.37 12.23
CA LYS A 31 3.74 -17.96 13.57
C LYS A 31 3.53 -16.90 14.67
N SER A 32 4.03 -15.69 14.45
CA SER A 32 3.83 -14.55 15.34
C SER A 32 2.36 -14.15 15.40
N ALA A 33 1.68 -14.07 14.24
CA ALA A 33 0.25 -13.80 14.16
C ALA A 33 -0.57 -14.90 14.84
N LYS A 34 -0.20 -16.18 14.66
CA LYS A 34 -0.83 -17.31 15.39
C LYS A 34 -0.77 -17.11 16.91
N LYS A 35 0.41 -16.77 17.45
CA LYS A 35 0.59 -16.51 18.89
C LYS A 35 -0.32 -15.38 19.39
N ARG A 36 -0.51 -14.34 18.60
CA ARG A 36 -1.38 -13.20 18.96
C ARG A 36 -2.85 -13.59 18.98
N VAL A 37 -3.32 -14.27 17.95
CA VAL A 37 -4.71 -14.75 17.88
C VAL A 37 -5.00 -15.73 19.02
N THR A 38 -4.03 -16.58 19.39
CA THR A 38 -4.14 -17.44 20.58
C THR A 38 -4.25 -16.61 21.86
N LYS A 39 -3.47 -15.53 22.01
CA LYS A 39 -3.57 -14.62 23.19
C LYS A 39 -4.91 -13.88 23.26
N LEU A 40 -5.59 -13.69 22.14
CA LEU A 40 -6.95 -13.16 22.10
C LEU A 40 -8.01 -14.19 22.55
N GLY A 41 -7.60 -15.40 22.93
CA GLY A 41 -8.48 -16.46 23.47
C GLY A 41 -8.96 -17.44 22.41
N GLU A 42 -8.42 -17.42 21.19
CA GLU A 42 -8.81 -18.38 20.15
C GLU A 42 -8.06 -19.72 20.32
N HIS A 43 -8.74 -20.82 20.02
CA HIS A 43 -8.18 -22.16 20.20
C HIS A 43 -7.04 -22.42 19.19
N PRO A 44 -5.81 -22.79 19.63
CA PRO A 44 -4.64 -22.93 18.75
C PRO A 44 -4.82 -23.92 17.60
N GLY A 45 -5.63 -24.97 17.80
CA GLY A 45 -5.97 -25.97 16.78
C GLY A 45 -6.85 -25.46 15.65
N ARG A 46 -7.45 -24.27 15.82
CA ARG A 46 -8.27 -23.62 14.78
C ARG A 46 -7.54 -22.47 14.07
N ILE A 47 -6.24 -22.30 14.34
CA ILE A 47 -5.42 -21.24 13.77
C ILE A 47 -4.34 -21.86 12.87
N PHE A 48 -4.44 -21.62 11.58
CA PHE A 48 -3.55 -22.16 10.54
C PHE A 48 -2.63 -21.08 9.99
N VAL A 49 -1.34 -21.38 9.91
CA VAL A 49 -0.35 -20.47 9.32
C VAL A 49 -0.22 -20.80 7.85
N LEU A 50 -0.70 -19.93 6.96
CA LEU A 50 -0.68 -20.13 5.51
C LEU A 50 0.39 -19.28 4.80
N GLY A 51 0.95 -18.27 5.45
CA GLY A 51 1.74 -17.24 4.79
C GLY A 51 0.87 -16.07 4.31
N SER A 52 1.41 -15.25 3.43
CA SER A 52 0.69 -14.11 2.84
C SER A 52 0.32 -14.43 1.39
N PRO A 53 -0.98 -14.59 1.07
CA PRO A 53 -1.43 -14.78 -0.31
C PRO A 53 -1.03 -13.62 -1.23
N GLU A 54 -0.90 -12.43 -0.69
CA GLU A 54 -0.46 -11.25 -1.44
C GLU A 54 0.98 -11.42 -1.94
N LEU A 55 1.88 -11.96 -1.11
CA LEU A 55 3.26 -12.28 -1.53
C LEU A 55 3.30 -13.37 -2.61
N ASP A 56 2.42 -14.36 -2.52
CA ASP A 56 2.33 -15.41 -3.53
C ASP A 56 1.87 -14.83 -4.88
N ALA A 57 0.92 -13.91 -4.85
CA ALA A 57 0.46 -13.21 -6.04
C ALA A 57 1.56 -12.36 -6.68
N HIS A 58 2.41 -11.69 -5.89
CA HIS A 58 3.58 -10.97 -6.40
C HIS A 58 4.69 -11.90 -6.94
N LYS A 59 4.85 -13.09 -6.37
CA LYS A 59 5.82 -14.09 -6.83
C LYS A 59 5.35 -14.85 -8.06
N ALA A 60 4.05 -14.93 -8.30
CA ALA A 60 3.51 -15.56 -9.48
C ALA A 60 4.19 -14.98 -10.74
N ARG A 61 4.49 -15.84 -11.73
CA ARG A 61 5.02 -15.39 -13.02
C ARG A 61 3.95 -14.52 -13.70
N ASN A 62 4.11 -13.21 -13.58
CA ASN A 62 3.35 -12.30 -14.40
C ASN A 62 3.82 -12.45 -15.84
N SER A 63 2.89 -12.75 -16.73
CA SER A 63 3.13 -12.78 -18.19
C SER A 63 3.31 -11.37 -18.78
N ILE A 64 3.05 -10.32 -17.98
CA ILE A 64 3.07 -8.93 -18.40
C ILE A 64 4.49 -8.38 -18.33
N SER A 65 5.00 -7.94 -19.47
CA SER A 65 6.33 -7.32 -19.55
C SER A 65 6.33 -5.89 -19.02
N LEU A 66 7.52 -5.39 -18.61
CA LEU A 66 7.66 -4.00 -18.19
C LEU A 66 7.25 -3.03 -19.31
N ASN A 67 7.69 -3.31 -20.55
CA ASN A 67 7.37 -2.45 -21.71
C ASN A 67 5.88 -2.36 -21.96
N GLU A 68 5.14 -3.45 -21.78
CA GLU A 68 3.68 -3.45 -21.88
C GLU A 68 3.05 -2.53 -20.83
N VAL A 69 3.54 -2.59 -19.58
CA VAL A 69 3.04 -1.73 -18.50
C VAL A 69 3.35 -0.26 -18.77
N LEU A 70 4.59 0.04 -19.16
CA LEU A 70 5.02 1.41 -19.47
C LEU A 70 4.19 2.01 -20.61
N ASN A 71 3.99 1.25 -21.68
CA ASN A 71 3.16 1.67 -22.82
C ASN A 71 1.68 1.85 -22.44
N TYR A 72 1.11 0.92 -21.66
CA TYR A 72 -0.29 0.98 -21.27
C TYR A 72 -0.63 2.23 -20.42
N TYR A 73 0.32 2.67 -19.59
CA TYR A 73 0.13 3.83 -18.74
C TYR A 73 0.84 5.08 -19.26
N ASP A 74 1.37 5.09 -20.48
CA ASP A 74 2.15 6.18 -21.07
C ASP A 74 3.27 6.66 -20.13
N ILE A 75 4.07 5.75 -19.62
CA ILE A 75 5.24 6.05 -18.80
C ILE A 75 6.46 6.06 -19.71
N GLU A 76 7.06 7.23 -19.91
CA GLU A 76 8.16 7.44 -20.85
C GLU A 76 9.54 7.05 -20.29
N TRP A 77 9.61 6.64 -19.02
CA TRP A 77 10.87 6.37 -18.34
C TRP A 77 10.95 4.91 -17.90
N ASP A 78 12.11 4.31 -18.00
CA ASP A 78 12.47 3.01 -17.46
C ASP A 78 13.12 3.08 -16.07
N ASN A 79 13.55 4.28 -15.66
CA ASN A 79 14.15 4.56 -14.36
C ASN A 79 13.25 5.48 -13.53
N TYR A 80 12.54 4.92 -12.57
CA TYR A 80 11.52 5.61 -11.77
C TYR A 80 11.42 5.07 -10.34
N GLY A 81 10.88 5.90 -9.47
CA GLY A 81 10.33 5.48 -8.18
C GLY A 81 8.81 5.38 -8.22
N ILE A 82 8.23 4.76 -7.21
CA ILE A 82 6.79 4.74 -7.01
C ILE A 82 6.47 5.57 -5.76
N PHE A 83 5.44 6.41 -5.86
CA PHE A 83 4.93 7.18 -4.74
C PHE A 83 3.46 6.87 -4.50
N ILE A 84 3.13 6.46 -3.27
CA ILE A 84 1.77 6.15 -2.84
C ILE A 84 1.55 6.75 -1.46
N PHE A 85 0.56 7.62 -1.33
CA PHE A 85 0.24 8.26 -0.06
C PHE A 85 -1.27 8.16 0.20
N HIS A 86 -1.64 7.65 1.37
CA HIS A 86 -3.02 7.51 1.82
C HIS A 86 -3.30 8.44 3.00
N SER A 87 -4.53 8.89 3.12
CA SER A 87 -4.96 9.60 4.31
C SER A 87 -5.00 8.67 5.52
N VAL A 88 -4.59 9.20 6.67
CA VAL A 88 -4.77 8.54 7.97
C VAL A 88 -5.93 9.26 8.66
N THR A 89 -7.04 8.56 8.86
CA THR A 89 -8.31 9.16 9.31
C THR A 89 -8.22 9.83 10.68
N SER A 90 -7.27 9.42 11.52
CA SER A 90 -6.99 10.04 12.82
C SER A 90 -6.09 11.28 12.75
N GLU A 91 -5.52 11.62 11.59
CA GLU A 91 -4.49 12.66 11.42
C GLU A 91 -4.84 13.65 10.29
N LEU A 92 -6.12 13.91 10.08
CA LEU A 92 -6.58 14.78 8.98
C LEU A 92 -6.11 16.22 9.11
N GLU A 93 -5.88 16.73 10.33
CA GLU A 93 -5.41 18.09 10.56
C GLU A 93 -3.99 18.34 10.02
N SER A 94 -3.10 17.36 10.12
CA SER A 94 -1.72 17.44 9.63
C SER A 94 -1.59 17.04 8.16
N LEU A 95 -2.55 16.30 7.61
CA LEU A 95 -2.53 15.67 6.29
C LEU A 95 -2.05 16.60 5.17
N LYS A 96 -2.57 17.82 5.13
CA LYS A 96 -2.21 18.79 4.08
C LYS A 96 -0.73 19.19 4.15
N LYS A 97 -0.18 19.34 5.35
CA LYS A 97 1.24 19.68 5.55
C LYS A 97 2.13 18.51 5.17
N GLU A 98 1.75 17.31 5.56
CA GLU A 98 2.52 16.10 5.31
C GLU A 98 2.62 15.78 3.83
N ILE A 99 1.49 15.74 3.10
CA ILE A 99 1.50 15.48 1.66
C ILE A 99 2.24 16.59 0.90
N GLN A 100 2.10 17.85 1.32
CA GLN A 100 2.85 18.96 0.69
C GLN A 100 4.34 18.79 0.91
N PHE A 101 4.77 18.47 2.13
CA PHE A 101 6.17 18.20 2.45
C PHE A 101 6.75 17.05 1.61
N CYS A 102 6.02 15.94 1.50
CA CYS A 102 6.41 14.80 0.67
C CYS A 102 6.56 15.21 -0.80
N CYS A 103 5.57 15.91 -1.37
CA CYS A 103 5.63 16.36 -2.75
C CYS A 103 6.80 17.32 -3.01
N ASP A 104 7.11 18.23 -2.08
CA ASP A 104 8.21 19.16 -2.23
C ASP A 104 9.57 18.46 -2.10
N ALA A 105 9.68 17.46 -1.22
CA ALA A 105 10.87 16.62 -1.13
C ALA A 105 11.10 15.83 -2.42
N LEU A 106 10.06 15.21 -2.98
CA LEU A 106 10.14 14.47 -4.24
C LEU A 106 10.58 15.37 -5.41
N LYS A 107 10.01 16.57 -5.54
CA LYS A 107 10.43 17.55 -6.56
C LYS A 107 11.92 17.88 -6.48
N LYS A 108 12.47 18.05 -5.26
CA LYS A 108 13.89 18.36 -5.05
C LYS A 108 14.81 17.25 -5.54
N THR A 109 14.37 16.01 -5.61
CA THR A 109 15.18 14.88 -6.10
C THR A 109 15.46 14.96 -7.59
N LYS A 110 14.62 15.66 -8.36
CA LYS A 110 14.65 15.71 -9.84
C LYS A 110 14.59 14.33 -10.50
N LYS A 111 14.02 13.34 -9.80
CA LYS A 111 13.85 11.97 -10.30
C LYS A 111 12.41 11.77 -10.80
N ASN A 112 12.21 10.73 -11.60
CA ASN A 112 10.91 10.37 -12.14
C ASN A 112 10.15 9.50 -11.12
N PHE A 113 8.86 9.79 -10.98
CA PHE A 113 7.98 9.02 -10.08
C PHE A 113 6.64 8.70 -10.74
N VAL A 114 6.26 7.44 -10.62
CA VAL A 114 4.89 7.01 -10.85
C VAL A 114 4.12 7.24 -9.55
N VAL A 115 3.13 8.12 -9.62
CA VAL A 115 2.29 8.52 -8.47
C VAL A 115 0.97 7.78 -8.57
N ILE A 116 0.73 6.85 -7.67
CA ILE A 116 -0.55 6.13 -7.61
C ILE A 116 -1.49 6.91 -6.69
N ALA A 117 -2.69 7.15 -7.17
CA ALA A 117 -3.68 7.88 -6.43
C ALA A 117 -4.08 7.16 -5.12
N PRO A 118 -4.48 7.90 -4.08
CA PRO A 118 -4.98 7.32 -2.84
C PRO A 118 -6.29 6.57 -3.07
N ASN A 119 -6.64 5.70 -2.11
CA ASN A 119 -7.98 5.17 -1.96
C ASN A 119 -8.98 6.30 -1.58
N ASN A 120 -10.28 5.94 -1.51
CA ASN A 120 -11.37 6.89 -1.24
C ASN A 120 -11.61 7.14 0.26
N ASP A 121 -10.57 7.05 1.09
CA ASP A 121 -10.70 7.36 2.51
C ASP A 121 -10.91 8.88 2.75
N PRO A 122 -11.52 9.29 3.87
CA PRO A 122 -11.68 10.69 4.22
C PRO A 122 -10.36 11.46 4.12
N GLY A 123 -10.38 12.61 3.44
CA GLY A 123 -9.19 13.44 3.19
C GLY A 123 -8.45 13.14 1.87
N CYS A 124 -8.88 12.14 1.09
CA CYS A 124 -8.26 11.81 -0.19
C CYS A 124 -8.26 12.98 -1.18
N GLU A 125 -9.29 13.84 -1.13
CA GLU A 125 -9.40 15.04 -1.97
C GLU A 125 -8.25 16.05 -1.73
N ILE A 126 -7.74 16.14 -0.51
CA ILE A 126 -6.58 16.99 -0.17
C ILE A 126 -5.33 16.42 -0.87
N ILE A 127 -5.17 15.10 -0.85
CA ILE A 127 -4.05 14.40 -1.51
C ILE A 127 -4.16 14.59 -3.02
N PHE A 128 -5.32 14.31 -3.63
CA PHE A 128 -5.55 14.50 -5.07
C PHE A 128 -5.21 15.92 -5.52
N LYS A 129 -5.69 16.93 -4.79
CA LYS A 129 -5.42 18.34 -5.09
C LYS A 129 -3.94 18.69 -4.98
N THR A 130 -3.21 18.04 -4.08
CA THR A 130 -1.78 18.31 -3.87
C THR A 130 -0.91 17.60 -4.89
N ILE A 131 -1.15 16.30 -5.14
CA ILE A 131 -0.41 15.55 -6.17
C ILE A 131 -0.70 16.10 -7.57
N GLY A 132 -1.92 16.61 -7.81
CA GLY A 132 -2.30 17.23 -9.08
C GLY A 132 -1.45 18.43 -9.49
N LYS A 133 -0.72 19.04 -8.53
CA LYS A 133 0.21 20.16 -8.79
C LYS A 133 1.64 19.71 -9.12
N LEU A 134 1.91 18.40 -9.12
CA LEU A 134 3.22 17.87 -9.49
C LEU A 134 3.47 18.07 -10.99
N PRO A 135 4.70 18.43 -11.40
CA PRO A 135 5.05 18.64 -12.80
C PRO A 135 4.96 17.32 -13.58
N LYS A 136 4.21 17.32 -14.67
CA LYS A 136 3.98 16.12 -15.48
C LYS A 136 5.25 15.57 -16.15
N SER A 137 6.30 16.39 -16.29
CA SER A 137 7.57 15.97 -16.86
C SER A 137 8.27 14.85 -16.09
N ASN A 138 8.10 14.83 -14.76
CA ASN A 138 8.78 13.88 -13.88
C ASN A 138 7.80 13.07 -13.00
N PHE A 139 6.51 13.36 -13.09
CA PHE A 139 5.48 12.70 -12.27
C PHE A 139 4.32 12.21 -13.13
N LYS A 140 4.22 10.89 -13.29
CA LYS A 140 3.08 10.25 -13.96
C LYS A 140 2.04 9.84 -12.92
N GLN A 141 0.90 10.48 -12.95
CA GLN A 141 -0.21 10.18 -12.06
C GLN A 141 -1.12 9.10 -12.65
N ILE A 142 -1.40 8.07 -11.87
CA ILE A 142 -2.25 6.95 -12.26
C ILE A 142 -3.38 6.81 -11.23
N PRO A 143 -4.65 6.94 -11.65
CA PRO A 143 -5.81 6.90 -10.74
C PRO A 143 -5.97 5.55 -10.04
N SER A 144 -5.80 4.48 -10.78
CA SER A 144 -5.82 3.11 -10.26
C SER A 144 -5.02 2.18 -11.17
N MET A 145 -4.53 1.10 -10.62
CA MET A 145 -3.71 0.14 -11.37
C MET A 145 -4.18 -1.29 -11.08
N ARG A 146 -4.22 -2.12 -12.14
CA ARG A 146 -4.45 -3.56 -11.98
C ARG A 146 -3.28 -4.18 -11.23
N PHE A 147 -3.57 -5.12 -10.33
CA PHE A 147 -2.54 -5.73 -9.49
C PHE A 147 -1.35 -6.30 -10.28
N ALA A 148 -1.59 -7.01 -11.38
CA ALA A 148 -0.53 -7.60 -12.20
C ALA A 148 0.40 -6.53 -12.81
N TYR A 149 -0.15 -5.40 -13.27
CA TYR A 149 0.62 -4.26 -13.77
C TYR A 149 1.41 -3.59 -12.65
N PHE A 150 0.78 -3.37 -11.50
CA PHE A 150 1.45 -2.84 -10.31
C PHE A 150 2.61 -3.72 -9.86
N SER A 151 2.39 -5.04 -9.79
CA SER A 151 3.43 -6.00 -9.40
C SER A 151 4.64 -5.96 -10.34
N THR A 152 4.41 -5.86 -11.65
CA THR A 152 5.48 -5.71 -12.64
C THR A 152 6.20 -4.37 -12.48
N LEU A 153 5.46 -3.28 -12.34
CA LEU A 153 6.03 -1.94 -12.16
C LEU A 153 6.87 -1.87 -10.89
N LEU A 154 6.38 -2.47 -9.80
CA LEU A 154 7.06 -2.51 -8.51
C LEU A 154 8.39 -3.27 -8.58
N LYS A 155 8.43 -4.42 -9.24
CA LYS A 155 9.64 -5.24 -9.40
C LYS A 155 10.79 -4.48 -10.10
N HIS A 156 10.47 -3.52 -10.94
CA HIS A 156 11.43 -2.74 -11.73
C HIS A 156 11.67 -1.33 -11.19
N SER A 157 10.92 -0.92 -10.17
CA SER A 157 11.12 0.39 -9.54
C SER A 157 12.42 0.46 -8.75
N LYS A 158 13.04 1.64 -8.69
CA LYS A 158 14.26 1.88 -7.90
C LYS A 158 13.97 2.09 -6.41
N VAL A 159 12.80 2.62 -6.11
CA VAL A 159 12.36 2.92 -4.75
C VAL A 159 10.84 3.02 -4.72
N ILE A 160 10.27 2.66 -3.59
CA ILE A 160 8.89 2.95 -3.27
C ILE A 160 8.85 3.85 -2.04
N ILE A 161 8.06 4.91 -2.12
CA ILE A 161 7.89 5.90 -1.05
C ILE A 161 6.40 6.01 -0.76
N GLY A 162 6.03 5.93 0.50
CA GLY A 162 4.65 6.06 0.93
C GLY A 162 4.41 5.66 2.36
N ASN A 163 3.19 5.85 2.82
CA ASN A 163 2.73 5.47 4.16
C ASN A 163 1.85 4.21 4.16
N SER A 164 1.70 3.54 3.02
CA SER A 164 0.95 2.28 2.94
C SER A 164 1.77 1.12 3.48
N LEU A 165 1.22 0.36 4.42
CA LEU A 165 1.91 -0.79 5.00
C LEU A 165 1.89 -2.04 4.15
N SER A 166 0.98 -2.16 3.21
CA SER A 166 1.02 -3.27 2.24
C SER A 166 2.33 -3.28 1.45
N LEU A 167 3.01 -2.12 1.38
CA LEU A 167 4.30 -1.95 0.73
C LEU A 167 5.51 -2.46 1.54
N ILE A 168 5.37 -2.64 2.85
CA ILE A 168 6.47 -3.09 3.72
C ILE A 168 6.73 -4.59 3.59
N HIS A 169 5.83 -5.31 2.96
CA HIS A 169 5.85 -6.77 2.89
C HIS A 169 6.08 -7.33 1.50
N ILE A 170 6.43 -6.47 0.57
CA ILE A 170 6.73 -6.83 -0.82
C ILE A 170 8.22 -7.03 -1.02
#